data_f907283589c5a124ad7420f1fc70d414
#
_entry.id   f907283589c5a124ad7420f1fc70d414
#
_cell.length_a   1.000
_cell.length_b   1.000
_cell.length_c   1.000
_cell.angle_alpha   90.00
_cell.angle_beta   90.00
_cell.angle_gamma   90.00
#
_symmetry.space_group_name_H-M   'P 1'
#
loop_
_entity.id
_entity.type
_entity.pdbx_description
1 polymer ?
#
loop_
_entity_poly.entity_id
_entity_poly.type
_entity_poly.pdbx_seq_one_letter_code
_entity_poly.pdbx_strand_id
1 'polypeptide(L)'
;MPQGLVKPANQVVVSGDPLVVEYEVGANATAAKMLPGRVVIFDDTDYSVKEAGAKTHGVVGFLDVAPDKKEADAYAVGDQARVVKGECIAKLILLASENVTRGDALVTAADGKLAKQAVGAMGSQGDVVGHAEESSNVTVDAEILVHWRPSAEPAAAS
;
A
#
# COMPACT_ATOMS: atom_id res chain seq x y z
N MET A 1 25.88 -5.35 -16.13
CA MET A 1 24.46 -5.61 -15.93
C MET A 1 23.87 -4.64 -14.91
N PRO A 2 22.79 -3.95 -15.24
CA PRO A 2 22.20 -3.06 -14.24
C PRO A 2 21.76 -3.86 -13.03
N GLN A 3 22.07 -3.35 -11.87
CA GLN A 3 21.66 -3.95 -10.61
C GLN A 3 20.31 -3.38 -10.23
N GLY A 4 19.25 -4.16 -10.43
CA GLY A 4 17.94 -3.81 -9.91
C GLY A 4 17.87 -4.05 -8.41
N LEU A 5 16.87 -3.48 -7.76
CA LEU A 5 16.59 -3.83 -6.37
C LEU A 5 16.08 -5.26 -6.32
N VAL A 6 16.61 -6.03 -5.38
CA VAL A 6 16.16 -7.40 -5.16
C VAL A 6 14.82 -7.36 -4.41
N LYS A 7 13.88 -8.25 -4.79
CA LYS A 7 12.61 -8.43 -4.07
C LYS A 7 12.76 -9.61 -3.10
N PRO A 8 13.19 -9.36 -1.87
CA PRO A 8 13.40 -10.46 -0.91
C PRO A 8 12.08 -11.11 -0.52
N ALA A 9 12.11 -12.43 -0.28
CA ALA A 9 10.95 -13.16 0.22
C ALA A 9 10.65 -12.77 1.67
N ASN A 10 9.38 -12.78 2.05
CA ASN A 10 8.91 -12.51 3.41
C ASN A 10 9.38 -11.18 4.00
N GLN A 11 9.56 -10.20 3.13
CA GLN A 11 9.98 -8.87 3.52
C GLN A 11 9.29 -7.85 2.61
N VAL A 12 8.58 -6.89 3.19
CA VAL A 12 7.87 -5.87 2.42
C VAL A 12 8.76 -4.66 2.18
N VAL A 13 9.40 -4.14 3.22
CA VAL A 13 10.35 -3.03 3.07
C VAL A 13 11.65 -3.55 2.46
N VAL A 14 12.04 -2.98 1.33
CA VAL A 14 13.24 -3.40 0.60
C VAL A 14 14.42 -2.49 0.88
N SER A 15 14.17 -1.20 1.03
CA SER A 15 15.22 -0.21 1.28
C SER A 15 14.66 0.94 2.11
N GLY A 16 15.47 1.45 3.03
CA GLY A 16 15.11 2.51 3.94
C GLY A 16 14.90 2.00 5.36
N ASP A 17 14.68 2.93 6.27
CA ASP A 17 14.43 2.64 7.68
C ASP A 17 13.20 3.44 8.14
N PRO A 18 12.02 3.07 7.64
CA PRO A 18 10.81 3.83 7.90
C PRO A 18 10.27 3.62 9.31
N LEU A 19 9.50 4.59 9.79
CA LEU A 19 8.75 4.45 11.03
C LEU A 19 7.72 3.33 10.90
N VAL A 20 7.71 2.44 11.87
CA VAL A 20 6.71 1.36 11.99
C VAL A 20 5.93 1.58 13.28
N VAL A 21 4.61 1.59 13.17
CA VAL A 21 3.70 1.76 14.30
C VAL A 21 2.72 0.60 14.33
N GLU A 22 2.41 0.08 15.53
CA GLU A 22 1.41 -0.97 15.66
C GLU A 22 0.03 -0.34 15.85
N TYR A 23 -0.93 -0.83 15.07
CA TYR A 23 -2.34 -0.47 15.17
C TYR A 23 -3.17 -1.73 15.28
N GLU A 24 -4.31 -1.64 15.95
CA GLU A 24 -5.26 -2.75 16.01
C GLU A 24 -5.96 -2.91 14.67
N VAL A 25 -6.16 -4.16 14.24
CA VAL A 25 -7.02 -4.46 13.09
C VAL A 25 -8.47 -4.25 13.52
N GLY A 26 -9.13 -3.29 12.89
CA GLY A 26 -10.46 -2.84 13.30
C GLY A 26 -11.58 -3.82 12.93
N ALA A 27 -12.73 -3.60 13.53
CA ALA A 27 -13.90 -4.47 13.34
C ALA A 27 -14.43 -4.48 11.89
N ASN A 28 -14.20 -3.41 11.15
CA ASN A 28 -14.65 -3.31 9.76
C ASN A 28 -13.61 -3.83 8.75
N ALA A 29 -12.46 -4.28 9.22
CA ALA A 29 -11.45 -4.87 8.35
C ALA A 29 -11.89 -6.27 7.88
N THR A 30 -11.52 -6.61 6.65
CA THR A 30 -11.72 -7.95 6.12
C THR A 30 -10.45 -8.75 6.36
N ALA A 31 -10.46 -9.69 7.28
CA ALA A 31 -9.25 -10.42 7.71
C ALA A 31 -8.47 -11.01 6.54
N ALA A 32 -9.15 -11.63 5.57
CA ALA A 32 -8.49 -12.22 4.42
C ALA A 32 -7.77 -11.21 3.52
N LYS A 33 -8.03 -9.93 3.69
CA LYS A 33 -7.44 -8.83 2.90
C LYS A 33 -6.37 -8.05 3.66
N MET A 34 -6.22 -8.29 4.95
CA MET A 34 -5.22 -7.63 5.79
C MET A 34 -3.88 -8.34 5.68
N LEU A 35 -3.34 -8.36 4.48
CA LEU A 35 -2.08 -9.04 4.15
C LEU A 35 -0.92 -8.03 4.11
N PRO A 36 0.30 -8.45 4.44
CA PRO A 36 1.49 -7.61 4.23
C PRO A 36 1.56 -7.07 2.80
N GLY A 37 1.96 -5.82 2.67
CA GLY A 37 2.00 -5.13 1.38
C GLY A 37 0.71 -4.43 0.99
N ARG A 38 -0.33 -4.55 1.79
CA ARG A 38 -1.62 -3.87 1.55
C ARG A 38 -1.66 -2.54 2.28
N VAL A 39 -2.22 -1.55 1.61
CA VAL A 39 -2.39 -0.21 2.17
C VAL A 39 -3.59 -0.16 3.10
N VAL A 40 -3.46 0.56 4.20
CA VAL A 40 -4.52 0.67 5.22
C VAL A 40 -4.89 2.12 5.48
N ILE A 41 -6.13 2.29 5.91
CA ILE A 41 -6.70 3.55 6.39
C ILE A 41 -7.21 3.35 7.81
N PHE A 42 -7.52 4.44 8.52
CA PHE A 42 -8.13 4.32 9.84
C PHE A 42 -9.52 3.72 9.76
N ASP A 43 -9.85 2.88 10.73
CA ASP A 43 -11.19 2.38 10.98
C ASP A 43 -11.91 3.30 11.99
N ASP A 44 -13.11 2.92 12.39
CA ASP A 44 -13.98 3.76 13.22
C ASP A 44 -13.49 3.99 14.65
N THR A 45 -12.73 3.06 15.21
CA THR A 45 -12.17 3.19 16.56
C THR A 45 -10.77 3.78 16.53
N ASP A 46 -10.40 4.54 17.56
CA ASP A 46 -9.07 5.10 17.69
C ASP A 46 -8.00 4.00 17.63
N TYR A 47 -6.90 4.28 16.95
CA TYR A 47 -5.77 3.37 16.79
C TYR A 47 -6.11 2.07 16.08
N SER A 48 -7.19 2.02 15.32
CA SER A 48 -7.55 0.87 14.49
C SER A 48 -7.46 1.17 13.00
N VAL A 49 -7.16 0.14 12.22
CA VAL A 49 -6.98 0.25 10.76
C VAL A 49 -7.74 -0.84 10.04
N LYS A 50 -8.04 -0.57 8.79
CA LYS A 50 -8.63 -1.53 7.86
C LYS A 50 -8.01 -1.35 6.48
N GLU A 51 -8.25 -2.29 5.57
CA GLU A 51 -7.77 -2.19 4.20
C GLU A 51 -8.34 -0.96 3.49
N ALA A 52 -7.51 -0.30 2.70
CA ALA A 52 -7.94 0.82 1.88
C ALA A 52 -8.83 0.34 0.72
N GLY A 53 -9.75 1.17 0.31
CA GLY A 53 -10.54 0.97 -0.90
C GLY A 53 -9.93 1.72 -2.08
N ALA A 54 -10.68 1.81 -3.18
CA ALA A 54 -10.24 2.53 -4.36
C ALA A 54 -10.26 4.04 -4.13
N LYS A 55 -9.18 4.70 -4.49
CA LYS A 55 -9.06 6.18 -4.48
C LYS A 55 -9.38 6.78 -3.11
N THR A 56 -8.79 6.23 -2.06
CA THR A 56 -9.04 6.70 -0.70
C THR A 56 -8.17 7.89 -0.33
N HIS A 57 -8.67 8.67 0.61
CA HIS A 57 -7.94 9.73 1.29
C HIS A 57 -7.57 9.28 2.69
N GLY A 58 -6.60 9.93 3.31
CA GLY A 58 -6.22 9.62 4.68
C GLY A 58 -5.51 8.29 4.83
N VAL A 59 -4.66 7.96 3.90
CA VAL A 59 -3.83 6.74 3.96
C VAL A 59 -2.95 6.78 5.20
N VAL A 60 -2.99 5.72 6.01
CA VAL A 60 -2.18 5.59 7.23
C VAL A 60 -0.80 5.04 6.91
N GLY A 61 -0.73 3.98 6.13
CA GLY A 61 0.50 3.29 5.78
C GLY A 61 0.21 1.99 5.05
N PHE A 62 1.15 1.08 5.07
CA PHE A 62 0.96 -0.27 4.54
C PHE A 62 1.39 -1.31 5.58
N LEU A 63 0.85 -2.51 5.45
CA LEU A 63 1.13 -3.59 6.38
C LEU A 63 2.49 -4.22 6.12
N ASP A 64 3.26 -4.43 7.19
CA ASP A 64 4.51 -5.18 7.18
C ASP A 64 4.26 -6.62 7.65
N VAL A 65 5.23 -7.48 7.45
CA VAL A 65 5.18 -8.85 7.96
C VAL A 65 5.37 -8.82 9.48
N ALA A 66 4.49 -9.49 10.21
CA ALA A 66 4.64 -9.63 11.66
C ALA A 66 5.87 -10.50 11.97
N PRO A 67 6.53 -10.30 13.12
CA PRO A 67 7.57 -11.22 13.58
C PRO A 67 7.06 -12.65 13.57
N ASP A 68 7.65 -13.67 13.32
CA ASP A 68 7.21 -15.08 13.28
C ASP A 68 6.20 -15.42 12.16
N LYS A 69 5.84 -14.47 11.30
CA LYS A 69 4.84 -14.66 10.22
C LYS A 69 5.49 -14.52 8.86
N LYS A 70 4.75 -14.91 7.83
CA LYS A 70 5.16 -14.81 6.42
C LYS A 70 4.27 -13.82 5.68
N GLU A 71 4.68 -13.40 4.50
CA GLU A 71 3.89 -12.50 3.66
C GLU A 71 2.49 -13.04 3.33
N ALA A 72 2.30 -14.35 3.33
CA ALA A 72 1.00 -14.97 3.07
C ALA A 72 0.08 -14.99 4.29
N ASP A 73 0.56 -14.58 5.46
CA ASP A 73 -0.20 -14.65 6.70
C ASP A 73 -0.95 -13.35 6.94
N ALA A 74 -2.28 -13.39 6.85
CA ALA A 74 -3.13 -12.24 7.10
C ALA A 74 -3.24 -11.96 8.60
N TYR A 75 -3.43 -10.68 8.92
CA TYR A 75 -3.79 -10.27 10.28
C TYR A 75 -5.29 -10.50 10.50
N ALA A 76 -5.64 -11.01 11.67
CA ALA A 76 -7.04 -11.15 12.08
C ALA A 76 -7.57 -9.87 12.74
N VAL A 77 -8.89 -9.70 12.75
CA VAL A 77 -9.53 -8.60 13.50
C VAL A 77 -9.13 -8.70 14.97
N GLY A 78 -8.70 -7.58 15.54
CA GLY A 78 -8.22 -7.50 16.93
C GLY A 78 -6.72 -7.71 17.08
N ASP A 79 -6.02 -8.19 16.05
CA ASP A 79 -4.56 -8.33 16.09
C ASP A 79 -3.88 -6.95 16.08
N GLN A 80 -2.67 -6.90 16.64
CA GLN A 80 -1.80 -5.74 16.49
C GLN A 80 -1.05 -5.87 15.17
N ALA A 81 -1.34 -5.01 14.23
CA ALA A 81 -0.73 -5.01 12.91
C ALA A 81 0.42 -4.00 12.84
N ARG A 82 1.52 -4.41 12.21
CA ARG A 82 2.67 -3.53 11.97
C ARG A 82 2.39 -2.70 10.73
N VAL A 83 2.30 -1.39 10.90
CA VAL A 83 2.02 -0.45 9.81
C VAL A 83 3.26 0.41 9.56
N VAL A 84 3.76 0.37 8.34
CA VAL A 84 4.89 1.20 7.89
C VAL A 84 4.34 2.55 7.47
N LYS A 85 4.85 3.62 8.06
CA LYS A 85 4.37 4.99 7.80
C LYS A 85 5.38 5.88 7.09
N GLY A 86 6.66 5.59 7.22
CA GLY A 86 7.71 6.43 6.69
C GLY A 86 8.06 6.13 5.24
N GLU A 87 8.79 7.06 4.61
CA GLU A 87 9.28 6.91 3.25
C GLU A 87 10.25 5.73 3.13
N CYS A 88 10.06 4.90 2.11
CA CYS A 88 10.91 3.74 1.85
C CYS A 88 10.65 3.20 0.45
N ILE A 89 11.43 2.20 0.05
CA ILE A 89 11.10 1.38 -1.13
C ILE A 89 10.54 0.06 -0.62
N ALA A 90 9.37 -0.32 -1.11
CA ALA A 90 8.64 -1.47 -0.62
C ALA A 90 8.04 -2.29 -1.77
N LYS A 91 7.78 -3.58 -1.49
CA LYS A 91 7.01 -4.44 -2.39
C LYS A 91 5.54 -4.29 -2.03
N LEU A 92 4.77 -3.72 -2.93
CA LEU A 92 3.34 -3.55 -2.75
C LEU A 92 2.58 -4.22 -3.89
N ILE A 93 1.28 -4.41 -3.71
CA ILE A 93 0.48 -5.17 -4.67
C ILE A 93 -0.18 -4.22 -5.65
N LEU A 94 0.14 -4.38 -6.92
CA LEU A 94 -0.54 -3.69 -8.01
C LEU A 94 -1.77 -4.49 -8.42
N LEU A 95 -2.90 -3.82 -8.60
CA LEU A 95 -4.15 -4.43 -9.03
C LEU A 95 -3.98 -5.06 -10.42
N ALA A 96 -4.67 -6.17 -10.65
CA ALA A 96 -4.69 -6.87 -11.94
C ALA A 96 -5.05 -5.92 -13.09
N SER A 97 -4.40 -6.13 -14.21
CA SER A 97 -4.62 -5.38 -15.47
C SER A 97 -4.24 -3.90 -15.42
N GLU A 98 -3.53 -3.48 -14.40
CA GLU A 98 -2.95 -2.13 -14.37
C GLU A 98 -1.69 -2.10 -15.23
N ASN A 99 -1.57 -1.05 -16.04
CA ASN A 99 -0.41 -0.82 -16.88
C ASN A 99 0.36 0.38 -16.34
N VAL A 100 1.42 0.10 -15.59
CA VAL A 100 2.26 1.14 -15.01
C VAL A 100 3.63 1.17 -15.66
N THR A 101 4.15 2.37 -15.80
CA THR A 101 5.52 2.63 -16.23
C THR A 101 6.28 3.15 -15.01
N ARG A 102 7.55 2.80 -14.93
CA ARG A 102 8.43 3.32 -13.88
C ARG A 102 8.27 4.84 -13.77
N GLY A 103 8.05 5.32 -12.57
CA GLY A 103 7.84 6.73 -12.26
C GLY A 103 6.37 7.15 -12.19
N ASP A 104 5.44 6.31 -12.60
CA ASP A 104 4.01 6.63 -12.52
C ASP A 104 3.55 6.81 -11.08
N ALA A 105 2.72 7.81 -10.84
CA ALA A 105 2.08 8.01 -9.54
C ALA A 105 1.03 6.93 -9.28
N LEU A 106 0.98 6.44 -8.05
CA LEU A 106 0.09 5.37 -7.62
C LEU A 106 -0.90 5.86 -6.58
N VAL A 107 -2.12 5.36 -6.68
CA VAL A 107 -3.20 5.59 -5.73
C VAL A 107 -3.71 4.24 -5.22
N THR A 108 -4.54 4.26 -4.18
CA THR A 108 -5.12 3.03 -3.66
C THR A 108 -6.18 2.46 -4.60
N ALA A 109 -6.27 1.14 -4.63
CA ALA A 109 -7.30 0.38 -5.31
C ALA A 109 -8.04 -0.49 -4.29
N ALA A 110 -8.99 -1.28 -4.75
CA ALA A 110 -9.74 -2.19 -3.86
C ALA A 110 -8.81 -3.10 -3.07
N ASP A 111 -9.20 -3.42 -1.86
CA ASP A 111 -8.52 -4.38 -0.98
C ASP A 111 -7.10 -3.98 -0.59
N GLY A 112 -6.82 -2.68 -0.50
CA GLY A 112 -5.50 -2.16 -0.15
C GLY A 112 -4.43 -2.34 -1.22
N LYS A 113 -4.81 -2.68 -2.43
CA LYS A 113 -3.93 -2.77 -3.59
C LYS A 113 -3.68 -1.37 -4.17
N LEU A 114 -2.85 -1.28 -5.19
CA LEU A 114 -2.51 -0.03 -5.85
C LEU A 114 -2.96 -0.03 -7.30
N ALA A 115 -3.20 1.16 -7.82
CA ALA A 115 -3.50 1.40 -9.21
C ALA A 115 -2.75 2.63 -9.69
N LYS A 116 -2.56 2.75 -10.99
CA LYS A 116 -2.00 3.95 -11.57
C LYS A 116 -2.98 5.12 -11.36
N GLN A 117 -2.45 6.27 -10.98
CA GLN A 117 -3.26 7.48 -10.94
C GLN A 117 -3.73 7.83 -12.35
N ALA A 118 -5.04 7.92 -12.53
CA ALA A 118 -5.60 8.31 -13.82
C ALA A 118 -5.40 9.80 -14.08
N VAL A 119 -5.23 10.16 -15.34
CA VAL A 119 -5.31 11.54 -15.75
C VAL A 119 -6.79 11.95 -15.70
N GLY A 120 -7.10 12.98 -14.90
CA GLY A 120 -8.50 13.37 -14.74
C GLY A 120 -8.68 14.47 -13.72
N ALA A 121 -9.91 14.61 -13.24
CA ALA A 121 -10.25 15.67 -12.30
C ALA A 121 -9.50 15.48 -10.97
N MET A 122 -8.79 16.53 -10.53
CA MET A 122 -8.18 16.57 -9.21
C MET A 122 -9.26 16.48 -8.14
N GLY A 123 -8.93 15.87 -7.02
CA GLY A 123 -9.88 15.67 -5.92
C GLY A 123 -10.71 14.40 -6.04
N SER A 124 -10.49 13.59 -7.08
CA SER A 124 -11.25 12.36 -7.31
C SER A 124 -10.39 11.11 -7.43
N GLN A 125 -9.07 11.24 -7.30
CA GLN A 125 -8.15 10.12 -7.49
C GLN A 125 -7.66 9.48 -6.18
N GLY A 126 -7.93 10.11 -5.05
CA GLY A 126 -7.39 9.70 -3.76
C GLY A 126 -5.97 10.17 -3.55
N ASP A 127 -5.41 9.88 -2.38
CA ASP A 127 -4.05 10.27 -2.06
C ASP A 127 -3.04 9.51 -2.94
N VAL A 128 -2.02 10.21 -3.41
CA VAL A 128 -0.88 9.55 -4.07
C VAL A 128 -0.04 8.90 -2.97
N VAL A 129 0.11 7.59 -3.04
CA VAL A 129 0.87 6.85 -2.02
C VAL A 129 2.35 6.74 -2.36
N GLY A 130 2.71 6.93 -3.61
CA GLY A 130 4.08 6.85 -4.07
C GLY A 130 4.16 6.73 -5.57
N HIS A 131 5.32 6.28 -6.03
CA HIS A 131 5.62 6.15 -7.46
C HIS A 131 6.18 4.77 -7.75
N ALA A 132 5.86 4.22 -8.91
CA ALA A 132 6.37 2.93 -9.31
C ALA A 132 7.89 3.00 -9.55
N GLU A 133 8.63 2.08 -8.95
CA GLU A 133 10.07 1.92 -9.18
C GLU A 133 10.38 1.01 -10.37
N GLU A 134 9.37 0.29 -10.85
CA GLU A 134 9.48 -0.59 -12.00
C GLU A 134 8.20 -0.57 -12.80
N SER A 135 8.28 -0.99 -14.06
CA SER A 135 7.12 -1.10 -14.94
C SER A 135 6.45 -2.46 -14.77
N SER A 136 5.12 -2.51 -14.92
CA SER A 136 4.37 -3.75 -14.88
C SER A 136 3.13 -3.63 -15.77
N ASN A 137 2.84 -4.70 -16.50
CA ASN A 137 1.67 -4.78 -17.38
C ASN A 137 1.22 -6.23 -17.46
N VAL A 138 0.63 -6.73 -16.38
CA VAL A 138 0.15 -8.12 -16.31
C VAL A 138 -1.33 -8.16 -15.98
N THR A 139 -1.98 -9.27 -16.30
CA THR A 139 -3.43 -9.42 -16.16
C THR A 139 -3.86 -9.92 -14.78
N VAL A 140 -2.90 -10.20 -13.90
CA VAL A 140 -3.15 -10.65 -12.52
C VAL A 140 -2.55 -9.65 -11.54
N ASP A 141 -2.93 -9.73 -10.27
CA ASP A 141 -2.28 -8.94 -9.22
C ASP A 141 -0.79 -9.23 -9.22
N ALA A 142 0.01 -8.19 -9.06
CA ALA A 142 1.47 -8.33 -9.13
C ALA A 142 2.14 -7.57 -7.99
N GLU A 143 3.22 -8.15 -7.44
CA GLU A 143 4.11 -7.41 -6.56
C GLU A 143 5.00 -6.51 -7.40
N ILE A 144 5.04 -5.22 -7.05
CA ILE A 144 5.95 -4.27 -7.69
C ILE A 144 6.73 -3.49 -6.63
N LEU A 145 7.89 -3.02 -7.00
CA LEU A 145 8.65 -2.10 -6.17
C LEU A 145 8.08 -0.70 -6.30
N VAL A 146 7.80 -0.09 -5.16
CA VAL A 146 7.18 1.23 -5.06
C VAL A 146 8.03 2.11 -4.15
N HIS A 147 8.32 3.34 -4.59
CA HIS A 147 8.84 4.36 -3.71
C HIS A 147 7.65 4.92 -2.91
N TRP A 148 7.49 4.41 -1.70
CA TRP A 148 6.42 4.81 -0.81
C TRP A 148 6.68 6.20 -0.26
N ARG A 149 5.81 7.13 -0.60
CA ARG A 149 5.89 8.52 -0.16
C ARG A 149 4.49 9.13 -0.26
N PRO A 150 3.64 8.89 0.74
CA PRO A 150 2.26 9.38 0.69
C PRO A 150 2.19 10.90 0.62
N SER A 151 1.26 11.37 -0.19
CA SER A 151 1.01 12.79 -0.39
C SER A 151 -0.49 12.99 -0.54
N ALA A 152 -1.06 13.86 0.27
CA ALA A 152 -2.48 14.15 0.19
C ALA A 152 -2.83 14.71 -1.19
N GLU A 153 -3.96 14.27 -1.73
CA GLU A 153 -4.47 14.82 -2.99
C GLU A 153 -4.85 16.28 -2.78
N PRO A 154 -4.44 17.19 -3.69
CA PRO A 154 -4.89 18.56 -3.62
C PRO A 154 -6.41 18.65 -3.71
N ALA A 155 -7.00 19.61 -3.00
CA ALA A 155 -8.43 19.86 -3.11
C ALA A 155 -8.79 20.19 -4.57
N ALA A 156 -9.96 19.72 -5.01
CA ALA A 156 -10.45 20.04 -6.32
C ALA A 156 -10.58 21.56 -6.47
N ALA A 157 -10.17 22.09 -7.62
CA ALA A 157 -10.37 23.50 -7.92
C ALA A 157 -11.88 23.78 -8.00
N SER A 158 -12.32 24.74 -7.22
CA SER A 158 -13.74 25.16 -7.19
C SER A 158 -14.06 26.08 -8.36
#